data_2313258e1d438fdb05c3f1b0bdcec945
#
_entry.id   2313258e1d438fdb05c3f1b0bdcec945
#
_cell.length_a   1.000
_cell.length_b   1.000
_cell.length_c   1.000
_cell.angle_alpha   90.00
_cell.angle_beta   90.00
_cell.angle_gamma   90.00
#
_symmetry.space_group_name_H-M   'P 1'
#
loop_
_entity.id
_entity.type
_entity.pdbx_description
1 polymer ?
#
loop_
_entity_poly.entity_id
_entity_poly.type
_entity_poly.pdbx_seq_one_letter_code
_entity_poly.pdbx_strand_id
1 'polypeptide(L)'
;MIREATLDDTESIVDLWEEMMDFHIQKSSIYEIKTNARETYKFYLKKILKNQESIVLVCEIENKVVGYIIAEESLLPPVYKEEKVGTVVEIGITEKYRNKGIGEKLLEKTEKWFVSKDINTIECVISDFNEISKGFWFKNRYQPYNLVCFKKLS
;
A
#
# COMPACT_ATOMS: atom_id res chain seq x y z
N MET A 1 -16.22 7.91 4.04
CA MET A 1 -16.54 6.50 4.39
C MET A 1 -15.39 5.60 3.93
N ILE A 2 -15.01 4.59 4.73
CA ILE A 2 -14.03 3.58 4.30
C ILE A 2 -14.76 2.27 4.05
N ARG A 3 -14.55 1.71 2.86
CA ARG A 3 -15.17 0.47 2.39
C ARG A 3 -14.17 -0.37 1.57
N GLU A 4 -14.51 -1.61 1.34
CA GLU A 4 -13.79 -2.42 0.36
C GLU A 4 -13.95 -1.82 -1.04
N ALA A 5 -12.87 -1.90 -1.81
CA ALA A 5 -12.86 -1.47 -3.19
C ALA A 5 -13.57 -2.49 -4.09
N THR A 6 -14.16 -1.99 -5.16
CA THR A 6 -14.77 -2.78 -6.22
C THR A 6 -14.03 -2.55 -7.55
N LEU A 7 -14.40 -3.28 -8.58
CA LEU A 7 -13.85 -3.06 -9.92
C LEU A 7 -14.13 -1.65 -10.46
N ASP A 8 -15.21 -1.01 -10.01
CA ASP A 8 -15.57 0.35 -10.41
C ASP A 8 -14.60 1.41 -9.84
N ASP A 9 -13.88 1.08 -8.77
CA ASP A 9 -12.89 1.96 -8.16
C ASP A 9 -11.52 1.93 -8.89
N THR A 10 -11.36 1.05 -9.87
CA THR A 10 -10.06 0.81 -10.54
C THR A 10 -9.44 2.10 -11.06
N GLU A 11 -10.17 2.92 -11.81
CA GLU A 11 -9.61 4.16 -12.38
C GLU A 11 -9.19 5.15 -11.29
N SER A 12 -10.01 5.32 -10.26
CA SER A 12 -9.71 6.24 -9.15
C SER A 12 -8.47 5.79 -8.36
N ILE A 13 -8.30 4.49 -8.14
CA ILE A 13 -7.11 3.95 -7.47
C ILE A 13 -5.86 4.14 -8.35
N VAL A 14 -5.98 3.93 -9.65
CA VAL A 14 -4.88 4.13 -10.61
C VAL A 14 -4.43 5.60 -10.63
N ASP A 15 -5.37 6.55 -10.61
CA ASP A 15 -5.05 7.98 -10.55
C ASP A 15 -4.26 8.32 -9.26
N LEU A 16 -4.67 7.77 -8.12
CA LEU A 16 -3.95 7.95 -6.85
C LEU A 16 -2.58 7.26 -6.86
N TRP A 17 -2.47 6.10 -7.51
CA TRP A 17 -1.20 5.40 -7.69
C TRP A 17 -0.23 6.21 -8.56
N GLU A 18 -0.69 6.80 -9.65
CA GLU A 18 0.13 7.69 -10.49
C GLU A 18 0.63 8.90 -9.70
N GLU A 19 -0.23 9.54 -8.90
CA GLU A 19 0.18 10.65 -8.01
C GLU A 19 1.30 10.23 -7.05
N MET A 20 1.21 9.03 -6.49
CA MET A 20 2.24 8.47 -5.61
C MET A 20 3.53 8.16 -6.39
N MET A 21 3.42 7.54 -7.57
CA MET A 21 4.58 7.16 -8.39
C MET A 21 5.34 8.38 -8.92
N ASP A 22 4.66 9.45 -9.28
CA ASP A 22 5.30 10.70 -9.71
C ASP A 22 6.28 11.24 -8.66
N PHE A 23 5.91 11.16 -7.39
CA PHE A 23 6.81 11.52 -6.29
C PHE A 23 8.03 10.60 -6.21
N HIS A 24 7.86 9.29 -6.33
CA HIS A 24 8.94 8.31 -6.22
C HIS A 24 9.90 8.37 -7.41
N ILE A 25 9.39 8.51 -8.63
CA ILE A 25 10.19 8.59 -9.86
C ILE A 25 11.14 9.80 -9.82
N GLN A 26 10.70 10.93 -9.29
CA GLN A 26 11.52 12.12 -9.15
C GLN A 26 12.67 11.95 -8.14
N LYS A 27 12.56 11.00 -7.22
CA LYS A 27 13.53 10.81 -6.13
C LYS A 27 14.58 9.74 -6.42
N SER A 28 14.24 8.71 -7.19
CA SER A 28 15.17 7.61 -7.45
C SER A 28 14.85 6.89 -8.76
N SER A 29 15.89 6.61 -9.54
CA SER A 29 15.79 5.89 -10.79
C SER A 29 15.37 4.42 -10.64
N ILE A 30 15.37 3.86 -9.42
CA ILE A 30 14.84 2.52 -9.16
C ILE A 30 13.33 2.43 -9.43
N TYR A 31 12.65 3.57 -9.39
CA TYR A 31 11.20 3.69 -9.60
C TYR A 31 10.82 4.05 -11.04
N GLU A 32 11.75 4.03 -11.99
CA GLU A 32 11.40 4.20 -13.40
C GLU A 32 10.37 3.18 -13.85
N ILE A 33 9.27 3.66 -14.44
CA ILE A 33 8.16 2.84 -14.89
C ILE A 33 8.09 2.74 -16.42
N LYS A 34 7.45 1.68 -16.91
CA LYS A 34 7.23 1.45 -18.33
C LYS A 34 6.26 2.49 -18.92
N THR A 35 6.34 2.71 -20.24
CA THR A 35 5.41 3.62 -20.95
C THR A 35 3.94 3.22 -20.78
N ASN A 36 3.66 1.91 -20.70
CA ASN A 36 2.31 1.37 -20.49
C ASN A 36 2.02 1.00 -19.04
N ALA A 37 2.70 1.62 -18.07
CA ALA A 37 2.59 1.28 -16.65
C ALA A 37 1.15 1.41 -16.12
N ARG A 38 0.40 2.44 -16.56
CA ARG A 38 -0.99 2.62 -16.17
C ARG A 38 -1.85 1.39 -16.50
N GLU A 39 -1.80 0.89 -17.73
CA GLU A 39 -2.58 -0.28 -18.14
C GLU A 39 -2.10 -1.57 -17.47
N THR A 40 -0.80 -1.70 -17.27
CA THR A 40 -0.21 -2.83 -16.54
C THR A 40 -0.67 -2.84 -15.08
N TYR A 41 -0.68 -1.68 -14.42
CA TYR A 41 -1.13 -1.55 -13.05
C TYR A 41 -2.64 -1.81 -12.90
N LYS A 42 -3.47 -1.35 -13.85
CA LYS A 42 -4.91 -1.69 -13.88
C LYS A 42 -5.13 -3.20 -13.92
N PHE A 43 -4.39 -3.91 -14.74
CA PHE A 43 -4.48 -5.36 -14.84
C PHE A 43 -4.07 -6.06 -13.54
N TYR A 44 -2.98 -5.61 -12.95
CA TYR A 44 -2.50 -6.06 -11.64
C TYR A 44 -3.54 -5.81 -10.53
N LEU A 45 -4.07 -4.60 -10.44
CA LEU A 45 -5.09 -4.23 -9.45
C LEU A 45 -6.36 -5.06 -9.57
N LYS A 46 -6.84 -5.33 -10.80
CA LYS A 46 -8.00 -6.19 -11.03
C LYS A 46 -7.79 -7.63 -10.56
N LYS A 47 -6.56 -8.14 -10.60
CA LYS A 47 -6.22 -9.44 -10.02
C LYS A 47 -6.28 -9.42 -8.50
N ILE A 48 -5.71 -8.38 -7.89
CA ILE A 48 -5.72 -8.21 -6.43
C ILE A 48 -7.16 -8.10 -5.91
N LEU A 49 -8.02 -7.33 -6.56
CA LEU A 49 -9.42 -7.17 -6.18
C LEU A 49 -10.23 -8.48 -6.18
N LYS A 50 -9.73 -9.52 -6.86
CA LYS A 50 -10.34 -10.86 -6.92
C LYS A 50 -9.66 -11.88 -6.00
N ASN A 51 -8.54 -11.51 -5.38
CA ASN A 51 -7.75 -12.42 -4.56
C ASN A 51 -8.25 -12.38 -3.11
N GLN A 52 -8.64 -13.54 -2.57
CA GLN A 52 -9.12 -13.69 -1.19
C GLN A 52 -8.02 -13.52 -0.13
N GLU A 53 -6.76 -13.61 -0.53
CA GLU A 53 -5.59 -13.38 0.34
C GLU A 53 -5.15 -11.91 0.35
N SER A 54 -5.91 -11.04 -0.32
CA SER A 54 -5.64 -9.61 -0.38
C SER A 54 -6.87 -8.82 0.03
N ILE A 55 -6.65 -7.61 0.52
CA ILE A 55 -7.69 -6.62 0.76
C ILE A 55 -7.32 -5.30 0.11
N VAL A 56 -8.28 -4.66 -0.52
CA VAL A 56 -8.17 -3.30 -1.02
C VAL A 56 -9.29 -2.48 -0.38
N LEU A 57 -8.90 -1.44 0.37
CA LEU A 57 -9.85 -0.50 0.96
C LEU A 57 -9.70 0.86 0.30
N VAL A 58 -10.81 1.57 0.17
CA VAL A 58 -10.85 2.95 -0.31
C VAL A 58 -11.51 3.86 0.71
N CYS A 59 -11.04 5.09 0.78
CA CYS A 59 -11.72 6.18 1.48
C CYS A 59 -12.46 7.04 0.46
N GLU A 60 -13.78 7.12 0.62
CA GLU A 60 -14.65 7.92 -0.22
C GLU A 60 -15.19 9.14 0.54
N ILE A 61 -15.08 10.32 -0.06
CA ILE A 61 -15.61 11.59 0.43
C ILE A 61 -16.32 12.26 -0.74
N GLU A 62 -17.57 12.66 -0.55
CA GLU A 62 -18.38 13.32 -1.58
C GLU A 62 -18.40 12.56 -2.92
N ASN A 63 -18.58 11.23 -2.85
CA ASN A 63 -18.56 10.31 -3.99
C ASN A 63 -17.23 10.28 -4.77
N LYS A 64 -16.12 10.66 -4.14
CA LYS A 64 -14.79 10.59 -4.73
C LYS A 64 -13.87 9.73 -3.85
N VAL A 65 -13.15 8.83 -4.47
CA VAL A 65 -12.08 8.08 -3.80
C VAL A 65 -10.89 9.02 -3.61
N VAL A 66 -10.54 9.27 -2.35
CA VAL A 66 -9.48 10.22 -1.96
C VAL A 66 -8.27 9.53 -1.33
N GLY A 67 -8.37 8.24 -1.10
CA GLY A 67 -7.29 7.42 -0.57
C GLY A 67 -7.59 5.94 -0.71
N TYR A 68 -6.54 5.13 -0.70
CA TYR A 68 -6.63 3.68 -0.76
C TYR A 68 -5.51 3.01 0.02
N ILE A 69 -5.70 1.75 0.34
CA ILE A 69 -4.68 0.85 0.89
C ILE A 69 -4.83 -0.53 0.23
N ILE A 70 -3.71 -1.15 -0.09
CA ILE A 70 -3.62 -2.52 -0.57
C ILE A 70 -2.80 -3.31 0.43
N ALA A 71 -3.32 -4.45 0.86
CA ALA A 71 -2.61 -5.35 1.75
C ALA A 71 -2.88 -6.82 1.39
N GLU A 72 -1.95 -7.69 1.72
CA GLU A 72 -2.02 -9.11 1.41
C GLU A 72 -1.38 -9.98 2.48
N GLU A 73 -1.79 -11.25 2.52
CA GLU A 73 -1.12 -12.29 3.30
C GLU A 73 0.15 -12.72 2.57
N SER A 74 1.26 -12.82 3.30
CA SER A 74 2.55 -13.30 2.78
C SER A 74 3.04 -14.48 3.60
N LEU A 75 3.56 -15.52 2.93
CA LEU A 75 4.17 -16.66 3.60
C LEU A 75 5.59 -16.33 4.04
N LEU A 76 5.92 -16.71 5.26
CA LEU A 76 7.29 -16.66 5.77
C LEU A 76 8.02 -17.97 5.47
N PRO A 77 9.36 -17.97 5.44
CA PRO A 77 10.15 -19.20 5.40
C PRO A 77 9.76 -20.15 6.54
N PRO A 78 9.67 -21.49 6.29
CA PRO A 78 9.10 -22.45 7.23
C PRO A 78 9.91 -22.64 8.51
N VAL A 79 11.03 -21.95 8.65
CA VAL A 79 11.88 -21.96 9.87
C VAL A 79 11.40 -20.99 10.94
N TYR A 80 10.49 -20.09 10.63
CA TYR A 80 9.96 -19.12 11.59
C TYR A 80 8.76 -19.68 12.35
N LYS A 81 8.54 -19.16 13.56
CA LYS A 81 7.35 -19.52 14.36
C LYS A 81 6.04 -19.13 13.68
N GLU A 82 6.03 -17.95 13.10
CA GLU A 82 4.88 -17.45 12.34
C GLU A 82 4.98 -17.97 10.91
N GLU A 83 3.92 -18.57 10.42
CA GLU A 83 3.85 -19.07 9.04
C GLU A 83 3.52 -17.96 8.05
N LYS A 84 2.82 -16.94 8.53
CA LYS A 84 2.33 -15.82 7.72
C LYS A 84 2.65 -14.48 8.37
N VAL A 85 2.81 -13.48 7.53
CA VAL A 85 2.89 -12.07 7.88
C VAL A 85 1.92 -11.30 7.01
N GLY A 86 1.34 -10.23 7.54
CA GLY A 86 0.57 -9.28 6.75
C GLY A 86 1.51 -8.29 6.07
N THR A 87 1.31 -8.03 4.80
CA THR A 87 2.09 -7.02 4.07
C THR A 87 1.19 -5.89 3.62
N VAL A 88 1.45 -4.67 4.07
CA VAL A 88 0.87 -3.49 3.44
C VAL A 88 1.71 -3.14 2.21
N VAL A 89 1.13 -3.40 1.04
CA VAL A 89 1.80 -3.23 -0.25
C VAL A 89 1.88 -1.77 -0.64
N GLU A 90 0.76 -1.06 -0.50
CA GLU A 90 0.63 0.34 -0.88
C GLU A 90 -0.39 1.05 0.01
N ILE A 91 -0.15 2.32 0.27
CA ILE A 91 -1.12 3.26 0.83
C ILE A 91 -0.94 4.61 0.14
N GLY A 92 -2.01 5.14 -0.43
CA GLY A 92 -2.01 6.42 -1.12
C GLY A 92 -3.17 7.30 -0.68
N ILE A 93 -2.87 8.56 -0.39
CA ILE A 93 -3.85 9.61 -0.09
C ILE A 93 -3.54 10.79 -0.97
N THR A 94 -4.53 11.29 -1.72
CA THR A 94 -4.33 12.50 -2.52
C THR A 94 -3.95 13.70 -1.65
N GLU A 95 -3.07 14.54 -2.14
CA GLU A 95 -2.43 15.62 -1.38
C GLU A 95 -3.41 16.48 -0.59
N LYS A 96 -4.52 16.88 -1.21
CA LYS A 96 -5.57 17.72 -0.61
C LYS A 96 -6.18 17.12 0.67
N TYR A 97 -6.13 15.79 0.82
CA TYR A 97 -6.77 15.07 1.92
C TYR A 97 -5.77 14.44 2.91
N ARG A 98 -4.47 14.71 2.75
CA ARG A 98 -3.43 14.27 3.71
C ARG A 98 -3.57 14.99 5.05
N ASN A 99 -2.98 14.40 6.08
CA ASN A 99 -3.00 14.92 7.47
C ASN A 99 -4.40 15.11 8.08
N LYS A 100 -5.40 14.35 7.60
CA LYS A 100 -6.78 14.35 8.10
C LYS A 100 -7.19 13.02 8.76
N GLY A 101 -6.21 12.18 9.11
CA GLY A 101 -6.45 10.88 9.76
C GLY A 101 -7.00 9.79 8.85
N ILE A 102 -7.00 10.00 7.53
CA ILE A 102 -7.51 9.01 6.56
C ILE A 102 -6.60 7.78 6.52
N GLY A 103 -5.28 7.99 6.47
CA GLY A 103 -4.30 6.92 6.45
C GLY A 103 -4.41 6.01 7.68
N GLU A 104 -4.52 6.61 8.87
CA GLU A 104 -4.67 5.89 10.12
C GLU A 104 -5.96 5.04 10.14
N LYS A 105 -7.06 5.57 9.64
CA LYS A 105 -8.34 4.83 9.56
C LYS A 105 -8.30 3.68 8.55
N LEU A 106 -7.64 3.87 7.41
CA LEU A 106 -7.41 2.79 6.43
C LEU A 106 -6.54 1.69 7.05
N LEU A 107 -5.44 2.08 7.71
CA LEU A 107 -4.53 1.15 8.37
C LEU A 107 -5.24 0.37 9.48
N GLU A 108 -5.99 1.03 10.36
CA GLU A 108 -6.75 0.38 11.44
C GLU A 108 -7.72 -0.70 10.92
N LYS A 109 -8.42 -0.43 9.83
CA LYS A 109 -9.30 -1.45 9.20
C LYS A 109 -8.52 -2.60 8.61
N THR A 110 -7.36 -2.32 8.01
CA THR A 110 -6.46 -3.34 7.46
C THR A 110 -5.89 -4.22 8.57
N GLU A 111 -5.46 -3.64 9.68
CA GLU A 111 -4.98 -4.38 10.86
C GLU A 111 -6.06 -5.31 11.44
N LYS A 112 -7.30 -4.83 11.54
CA LYS A 112 -8.44 -5.67 11.96
C LYS A 112 -8.69 -6.83 10.99
N TRP A 113 -8.54 -6.61 9.69
CA TRP A 113 -8.65 -7.68 8.70
C TRP A 113 -7.56 -8.73 8.88
N PHE A 114 -6.30 -8.34 9.12
CA PHE A 114 -5.22 -9.28 9.41
C PHE A 114 -5.47 -10.09 10.68
N VAL A 115 -5.91 -9.43 11.75
CA VAL A 115 -6.28 -10.12 13.00
C VAL A 115 -7.39 -11.16 12.77
N SER A 116 -8.38 -10.86 11.92
CA SER A 116 -9.43 -11.82 11.56
C SER A 116 -8.93 -13.04 10.78
N LYS A 117 -7.69 -12.98 10.26
CA LYS A 117 -6.98 -14.03 9.54
C LYS A 117 -5.91 -14.72 10.41
N ASP A 118 -5.93 -14.48 11.72
CA ASP A 118 -4.91 -14.96 12.68
C ASP A 118 -3.48 -14.47 12.34
N ILE A 119 -3.36 -13.31 11.68
CA ILE A 119 -2.08 -12.68 11.36
C ILE A 119 -1.86 -11.53 12.34
N ASN A 120 -0.79 -11.61 13.13
CA ASN A 120 -0.50 -10.68 14.21
C ASN A 120 0.77 -9.84 13.97
N THR A 121 1.51 -10.12 12.91
CA THR A 121 2.68 -9.35 12.50
C THR A 121 2.43 -8.76 11.12
N ILE A 122 2.65 -7.45 10.97
CA ILE A 122 2.43 -6.71 9.73
C ILE A 122 3.71 -5.99 9.37
N GLU A 123 4.08 -6.07 8.09
CA GLU A 123 5.22 -5.36 7.54
C GLU A 123 4.82 -4.44 6.38
N CYS A 124 5.68 -3.48 6.08
CA CYS A 124 5.60 -2.63 4.91
C CYS A 124 7.01 -2.25 4.46
N VAL A 125 7.15 -1.85 3.21
CA VAL A 125 8.40 -1.31 2.68
C VAL A 125 8.26 0.21 2.57
N ILE A 126 9.22 0.93 3.15
CA ILE A 126 9.26 2.40 3.14
C ILE A 126 10.48 2.83 2.35
N SER A 127 10.30 3.69 1.34
CA SER A 127 11.42 4.29 0.62
C SER A 127 12.24 5.17 1.55
N ASP A 128 13.55 4.97 1.60
CA ASP A 128 14.43 5.64 2.57
C ASP A 128 14.39 7.18 2.49
N PHE A 129 14.14 7.74 1.32
CA PHE A 129 13.99 9.19 1.11
C PHE A 129 12.60 9.74 1.49
N ASN A 130 11.62 8.88 1.81
CA ASN A 130 10.23 9.30 2.04
C ASN A 130 9.97 9.61 3.51
N GLU A 131 10.37 10.80 3.95
CA GLU A 131 10.22 11.23 5.35
C GLU A 131 8.75 11.34 5.79
N ILE A 132 7.83 11.67 4.89
CA ILE A 132 6.39 11.71 5.17
C ILE A 132 5.89 10.30 5.50
N SER A 133 6.27 9.32 4.71
CA SER A 133 5.92 7.92 4.93
C SER A 133 6.55 7.38 6.22
N LYS A 134 7.84 7.65 6.46
CA LYS A 134 8.49 7.28 7.72
C LYS A 134 7.74 7.84 8.94
N GLY A 135 7.38 9.13 8.90
CA GLY A 135 6.63 9.78 9.98
C GLY A 135 5.27 9.10 10.22
N PHE A 136 4.55 8.74 9.17
CA PHE A 136 3.27 8.04 9.26
C PHE A 136 3.44 6.66 9.93
N TRP A 137 4.35 5.83 9.42
CA TRP A 137 4.54 4.48 9.93
C TRP A 137 5.05 4.44 11.37
N PHE A 138 6.04 5.28 11.71
CA PHE A 138 6.60 5.32 13.07
C PHE A 138 5.61 5.84 14.09
N LYS A 139 4.77 6.82 13.74
CA LYS A 139 3.64 7.28 14.56
C LYS A 139 2.65 6.15 14.84
N ASN A 140 2.44 5.25 13.89
CA ASN A 140 1.59 4.08 14.03
C ASN A 140 2.32 2.86 14.61
N ARG A 141 3.49 3.08 15.27
CA ARG A 141 4.28 2.09 16.02
C ARG A 141 4.94 1.01 15.17
N TYR A 142 5.06 1.20 13.87
CA TYR A 142 5.91 0.36 13.03
C TYR A 142 7.37 0.68 13.30
N GLN A 143 8.22 -0.35 13.33
CA GLN A 143 9.64 -0.24 13.62
C GLN A 143 10.45 -0.80 12.47
N PRO A 144 11.53 -0.14 12.02
CA PRO A 144 12.38 -0.69 10.98
C PRO A 144 13.13 -1.93 11.51
N TYR A 145 13.17 -2.99 10.71
CA TYR A 145 13.90 -4.20 11.05
C TYR A 145 14.81 -4.70 9.92
N ASN A 146 14.63 -4.18 8.71
CA ASN A 146 15.37 -4.63 7.55
C ASN A 146 15.73 -3.46 6.63
N LEU A 147 16.77 -3.62 5.83
CA LEU A 147 17.19 -2.67 4.80
C LEU A 147 17.20 -3.37 3.44
N VAL A 148 16.63 -2.73 2.43
CA VAL A 148 16.71 -3.16 1.04
C VAL A 148 17.69 -2.27 0.30
N CYS A 149 18.74 -2.87 -0.23
CA CYS A 149 19.81 -2.17 -0.96
C CYS A 149 19.79 -2.57 -2.43
N PHE A 150 20.19 -1.66 -3.31
CA PHE A 150 20.32 -1.96 -4.72
C PHE A 150 21.63 -1.45 -5.31
N LYS A 151 22.01 -2.05 -6.43
CA LYS A 151 23.14 -1.59 -7.28
C LYS A 151 22.72 -1.81 -8.73
N LYS A 152 22.80 -0.78 -9.55
CA LYS A 152 22.72 -0.93 -11.01
C LYS A 152 24.07 -1.42 -11.54
N LEU A 153 24.07 -2.45 -12.38
CA LEU A 153 25.32 -3.03 -12.89
C LEU A 153 25.83 -2.33 -14.14
N SER A 154 25.05 -1.46 -14.73
CA SER A 154 25.49 -0.56 -15.82
C SER A 154 24.33 0.26 -16.34
#